data_b6293db892d432f8d88aacf1db873e6a
#
_entry.id   b6293db892d432f8d88aacf1db873e6a
#
_cell.length_a   1.000
_cell.length_b   1.000
_cell.length_c   1.000
_cell.angle_alpha   90.00
_cell.angle_beta   90.00
_cell.angle_gamma   90.00
#
_symmetry.space_group_name_H-M   'P 1'
#
loop_
_entity.id
_entity.type
_entity.pdbx_description
1 polymer ?
#
loop_
_entity_poly.entity_id
_entity_poly.type
_entity_poly.pdbx_seq_one_letter_code
_entity_poly.pdbx_strand_id
1 'polypeptide(L)'
;KDREGFSYKALYDELVKRKEDPVEGSYTSYLFKEGKEKILKKIGEESSEVIIAAMNDDKGEVIYESAGLAYHMMVLLIEQGVSLAEITEELARRNVIEDKKKQVKSSSGKTYC
;
A
#
# COMPACT_ATOMS: atom_id res chain seq x y z
N LYS A 1 17.53 -16.65 -8.76
CA LYS A 1 16.58 -16.18 -7.87
C LYS A 1 15.19 -16.16 -8.44
N ASP A 2 14.34 -16.82 -7.78
CA ASP A 2 13.01 -17.05 -8.28
C ASP A 2 11.99 -16.08 -7.64
N ARG A 3 11.36 -15.28 -8.48
CA ARG A 3 10.34 -14.36 -8.01
C ARG A 3 8.97 -14.67 -8.55
N GLU A 4 8.87 -15.78 -9.25
CA GLU A 4 7.57 -16.22 -9.72
C GLU A 4 6.70 -16.56 -8.53
N GLY A 5 5.44 -16.23 -8.61
CA GLY A 5 4.55 -16.49 -7.51
C GLY A 5 4.49 -15.36 -6.51
N PHE A 6 5.43 -14.42 -6.57
CA PHE A 6 5.34 -13.28 -5.69
C PHE A 6 4.39 -12.25 -6.30
N SER A 7 3.52 -11.67 -5.48
CA SER A 7 2.56 -10.68 -5.93
C SER A 7 2.14 -9.88 -4.71
N TYR A 8 1.45 -8.77 -4.97
CA TYR A 8 0.88 -8.03 -3.87
C TYR A 8 -0.07 -8.89 -3.06
N LYS A 9 -0.87 -9.72 -3.74
CA LYS A 9 -1.79 -10.56 -3.01
C LYS A 9 -1.07 -11.58 -2.16
N ALA A 10 -0.01 -12.18 -2.68
CA ALA A 10 0.76 -13.15 -1.91
C ALA A 10 1.35 -12.48 -0.67
N LEU A 11 1.89 -11.29 -0.83
CA LEU A 11 2.43 -10.56 0.30
C LEU A 11 1.32 -10.22 1.31
N TYR A 12 0.21 -9.72 0.82
CA TYR A 12 -0.90 -9.38 1.70
C TYR A 12 -1.32 -10.59 2.53
N ASP A 13 -1.46 -11.74 1.88
CA ASP A 13 -1.88 -12.95 2.59
C ASP A 13 -0.85 -13.36 3.64
N GLU A 14 0.42 -13.18 3.33
CA GLU A 14 1.48 -13.48 4.28
C GLU A 14 1.38 -12.56 5.50
N LEU A 15 1.10 -11.28 5.25
CA LEU A 15 1.00 -10.32 6.35
C LEU A 15 -0.22 -10.61 7.22
N VAL A 16 -1.31 -11.06 6.63
CA VAL A 16 -2.48 -11.45 7.40
C VAL A 16 -2.12 -12.57 8.35
N LYS A 17 -1.34 -13.53 7.87
CA LYS A 17 -0.91 -14.63 8.72
C LYS A 17 -0.09 -14.13 9.91
N ARG A 18 0.76 -13.14 9.68
CA ARG A 18 1.57 -12.60 10.77
C ARG A 18 0.72 -11.91 11.81
N LYS A 19 -0.39 -11.31 11.40
CA LYS A 19 -1.27 -10.70 12.36
C LYS A 19 -1.99 -11.77 13.20
N GLU A 20 -2.45 -12.82 12.53
CA GLU A 20 -3.19 -13.87 13.21
C GLU A 20 -2.30 -14.75 14.05
N ASP A 21 -1.06 -14.92 13.64
CA ASP A 21 -0.14 -15.83 14.29
C ASP A 21 1.22 -15.16 14.43
N PRO A 22 1.39 -14.30 15.42
CA PRO A 22 2.60 -13.52 15.56
C PRO A 22 3.84 -14.39 15.70
N VAL A 23 4.93 -13.89 15.13
CA VAL A 23 6.21 -14.57 15.16
C VAL A 23 7.21 -13.67 15.86
N GLU A 24 7.86 -14.21 16.89
CA GLU A 24 8.85 -13.43 17.63
C GLU A 24 9.99 -13.04 16.71
N GLY A 25 10.41 -11.79 16.79
CA GLY A 25 11.48 -11.29 15.94
C GLY A 25 11.00 -10.76 14.60
N SER A 26 9.72 -10.93 14.28
CA SER A 26 9.18 -10.46 13.03
C SER A 26 8.86 -8.98 13.11
N TYR A 27 9.35 -8.22 12.14
CA TYR A 27 9.03 -6.81 12.06
C TYR A 27 7.53 -6.59 11.86
N THR A 28 6.91 -7.44 11.04
CA THR A 28 5.47 -7.33 10.79
C THR A 28 4.68 -7.55 12.07
N SER A 29 5.05 -8.58 12.83
CA SER A 29 4.38 -8.82 14.11
C SER A 29 4.57 -7.65 15.05
N TYR A 30 5.76 -7.07 15.04
CA TYR A 30 6.04 -5.89 15.84
C TYR A 30 5.13 -4.72 15.47
N LEU A 31 4.91 -4.51 14.17
CA LEU A 31 4.05 -3.42 13.73
C LEU A 31 2.61 -3.61 14.19
N PHE A 32 2.10 -4.82 14.07
CA PHE A 32 0.73 -5.06 14.52
C PHE A 32 0.62 -4.90 16.03
N LYS A 33 1.65 -5.28 16.74
CA LYS A 33 1.64 -5.12 18.19
C LYS A 33 1.68 -3.65 18.59
N GLU A 34 2.53 -2.87 17.92
CA GLU A 34 2.64 -1.45 18.24
C GLU A 34 1.41 -0.67 17.82
N GLY A 35 0.76 -1.11 16.77
CA GLY A 35 -0.54 -0.57 16.41
C GLY A 35 -0.52 0.55 15.41
N LYS A 36 -1.66 1.14 15.27
CA LYS A 36 -1.95 2.08 14.18
C LYS A 36 -0.99 3.26 14.14
N GLU A 37 -0.67 3.84 15.28
CA GLU A 37 0.15 5.05 15.26
C GLU A 37 1.54 4.78 14.69
N LYS A 38 2.14 3.65 15.05
CA LYS A 38 3.44 3.31 14.51
C LYS A 38 3.36 3.07 13.00
N ILE A 39 2.33 2.37 12.58
CA ILE A 39 2.15 2.08 11.15
C ILE A 39 2.00 3.39 10.38
N LEU A 40 1.18 4.30 10.88
CA LEU A 40 0.96 5.57 10.21
C LEU A 40 2.23 6.42 10.17
N LYS A 41 3.02 6.36 11.22
CA LYS A 41 4.28 7.09 11.23
C LYS A 41 5.21 6.59 10.13
N LYS A 42 5.28 5.27 9.96
CA LYS A 42 6.13 4.71 8.91
C LYS A 42 5.65 5.13 7.53
N ILE A 43 4.34 5.14 7.32
CA ILE A 43 3.78 5.55 6.04
C ILE A 43 4.13 7.01 5.75
N GLY A 44 4.01 7.87 6.75
CA GLY A 44 4.36 9.26 6.57
C GLY A 44 5.83 9.45 6.23
N GLU A 45 6.71 8.73 6.92
CA GLU A 45 8.13 8.82 6.66
C GLU A 45 8.46 8.37 5.25
N GLU A 46 7.90 7.24 4.82
CA GLU A 46 8.25 6.71 3.51
C GLU A 46 7.61 7.49 2.38
N SER A 47 6.43 8.05 2.62
CA SER A 47 5.84 8.95 1.62
C SER A 47 6.77 10.14 1.37
N SER A 48 7.29 10.71 2.44
CA SER A 48 8.23 11.83 2.31
C SER A 48 9.49 11.40 1.59
N GLU A 49 10.01 10.22 1.89
CA GLU A 49 11.22 9.75 1.25
C GLU A 49 11.01 9.51 -0.25
N VAL A 50 9.83 9.02 -0.62
CA VAL A 50 9.52 8.85 -2.05
C VAL A 50 9.56 10.21 -2.75
N ILE A 51 8.95 11.20 -2.13
CA ILE A 51 8.93 12.53 -2.72
C ILE A 51 10.34 13.08 -2.90
N ILE A 52 11.15 12.95 -1.87
CA ILE A 52 12.53 13.46 -1.93
C ILE A 52 13.32 12.72 -3.00
N ALA A 53 13.19 11.41 -3.04
CA ALA A 53 13.91 10.61 -4.02
C ALA A 53 13.51 11.01 -5.44
N ALA A 54 12.22 11.21 -5.66
CA ALA A 54 11.74 11.60 -6.98
C ALA A 54 12.22 12.99 -7.37
N MET A 55 12.25 13.91 -6.40
CA MET A 55 12.74 15.26 -6.69
C MET A 55 14.21 15.23 -7.11
N ASN A 56 14.95 14.27 -6.63
CA ASN A 56 16.36 14.12 -6.97
C ASN A 56 16.59 13.19 -8.14
N ASP A 57 15.52 12.70 -8.76
CA ASP A 57 15.61 11.75 -9.87
C ASP A 57 16.45 10.55 -9.53
N ASP A 58 16.38 10.11 -8.28
CA ASP A 58 17.12 8.95 -7.79
C ASP A 58 16.27 7.72 -7.95
N LYS A 59 16.39 7.07 -9.09
CA LYS A 59 15.53 5.94 -9.41
C LYS A 59 15.65 4.81 -8.39
N GLY A 60 16.87 4.53 -7.97
CA GLY A 60 17.08 3.45 -6.99
C GLY A 60 16.35 3.72 -5.70
N GLU A 61 16.44 4.95 -5.22
CA GLU A 61 15.77 5.30 -3.97
C GLU A 61 14.26 5.36 -4.14
N VAL A 62 13.78 5.79 -5.33
CA VAL A 62 12.34 5.76 -5.58
C VAL A 62 11.82 4.33 -5.46
N ILE A 63 12.54 3.39 -6.04
CA ILE A 63 12.12 1.98 -5.96
C ILE A 63 12.14 1.50 -4.52
N TYR A 64 13.23 1.79 -3.82
CA TYR A 64 13.41 1.32 -2.45
C TYR A 64 12.31 1.86 -1.53
N GLU A 65 12.10 3.17 -1.57
CA GLU A 65 11.13 3.77 -0.67
C GLU A 65 9.70 3.45 -1.08
N SER A 66 9.45 3.30 -2.38
CA SER A 66 8.11 2.94 -2.84
C SER A 66 7.76 1.52 -2.39
N ALA A 67 8.74 0.62 -2.40
CA ALA A 67 8.50 -0.74 -1.91
C ALA A 67 8.15 -0.73 -0.43
N GLY A 68 8.88 0.06 0.35
CA GLY A 68 8.58 0.19 1.77
C GLY A 68 7.21 0.76 2.00
N LEU A 69 6.85 1.79 1.23
CA LEU A 69 5.54 2.41 1.34
C LEU A 69 4.44 1.41 1.01
N ALA A 70 4.61 0.63 -0.07
CA ALA A 70 3.62 -0.37 -0.44
C ALA A 70 3.44 -1.39 0.68
N TYR A 71 4.55 -1.82 1.26
CA TYR A 71 4.49 -2.79 2.36
C TYR A 71 3.72 -2.23 3.55
N HIS A 72 4.07 -1.03 3.99
CA HIS A 72 3.40 -0.46 5.16
C HIS A 72 1.95 -0.11 4.86
N MET A 73 1.63 0.22 3.61
CA MET A 73 0.23 0.43 3.25
C MET A 73 -0.56 -0.85 3.40
N MET A 74 0.01 -1.99 3.03
CA MET A 74 -0.71 -3.25 3.21
C MET A 74 -0.92 -3.56 4.68
N VAL A 75 0.08 -3.29 5.51
CA VAL A 75 -0.07 -3.49 6.95
C VAL A 75 -1.21 -2.63 7.46
N LEU A 76 -1.29 -1.38 7.00
CA LEU A 76 -2.38 -0.50 7.41
C LEU A 76 -3.73 -1.04 6.98
N LEU A 77 -3.82 -1.50 5.74
CA LEU A 77 -5.10 -2.02 5.24
C LEU A 77 -5.56 -3.19 6.10
N ILE A 78 -4.65 -4.08 6.45
CA ILE A 78 -5.01 -5.21 7.30
C ILE A 78 -5.44 -4.71 8.67
N GLU A 79 -4.73 -3.75 9.22
CA GLU A 79 -5.08 -3.19 10.51
C GLU A 79 -6.48 -2.57 10.48
N GLN A 80 -6.86 -1.99 9.36
CA GLN A 80 -8.16 -1.34 9.20
C GLN A 80 -9.25 -2.27 8.69
N GLY A 81 -8.92 -3.53 8.44
CA GLY A 81 -9.90 -4.49 7.96
C GLY A 81 -10.29 -4.29 6.50
N VAL A 82 -9.37 -3.76 5.70
CA VAL A 82 -9.63 -3.50 4.29
C VAL A 82 -8.88 -4.50 3.44
N SER A 83 -9.57 -5.12 2.50
CA SER A 83 -8.95 -6.12 1.62
C SER A 83 -8.38 -5.44 0.37
N LEU A 84 -7.46 -6.16 -0.28
CA LEU A 84 -6.95 -5.69 -1.56
C LEU A 84 -8.06 -5.63 -2.61
N ALA A 85 -9.00 -6.57 -2.54
CA ALA A 85 -10.11 -6.57 -3.49
C ALA A 85 -10.91 -5.27 -3.40
N GLU A 86 -11.09 -4.75 -2.18
CA GLU A 86 -11.82 -3.50 -2.02
C GLU A 86 -11.08 -2.34 -2.68
N ILE A 87 -9.75 -2.34 -2.58
CA ILE A 87 -8.97 -1.30 -3.24
C ILE A 87 -9.08 -1.45 -4.75
N THR A 88 -8.97 -2.68 -5.24
CA THR A 88 -9.06 -2.95 -6.67
C THR A 88 -10.42 -2.53 -7.22
N GLU A 89 -11.47 -2.82 -6.46
CA GLU A 89 -12.81 -2.45 -6.90
C GLU A 89 -12.98 -0.95 -6.99
N GLU A 90 -12.41 -0.23 -6.03
CA GLU A 90 -12.50 1.22 -6.07
C GLU A 90 -11.74 1.78 -7.26
N LEU A 91 -10.59 1.22 -7.56
CA LEU A 91 -9.82 1.64 -8.73
C LEU A 91 -10.59 1.35 -10.01
N ALA A 92 -11.22 0.18 -10.08
CA ALA A 92 -12.01 -0.17 -11.26
C ALA A 92 -13.17 0.78 -11.44
N ARG A 93 -13.81 1.17 -10.33
CA ARG A 93 -14.90 2.11 -10.38
C ARG A 93 -14.45 3.46 -10.95
N ARG A 94 -13.23 3.88 -10.62
CA ARG A 94 -12.72 5.15 -11.09
C ARG A 94 -12.19 5.08 -12.51
N ASN A 95 -12.11 3.90 -13.07
CA ASN A 95 -11.59 3.70 -14.42
C ASN A 95 -12.74 3.60 -15.41
N VAL A 96 -13.62 4.61 -15.40
CA VAL A 96 -14.77 4.66 -16.28
C VAL A 96 -14.41 5.54 -17.46
N ILE A 97 -14.27 4.94 -18.61
CA ILE A 97 -13.74 5.62 -19.78
C ILE A 97 -14.72 6.53 -20.47
N GLU A 98 -15.93 6.09 -20.67
CA GLU A 98 -16.89 6.84 -21.46
C GLU A 98 -17.23 8.20 -20.89
N ASP A 99 -17.30 8.28 -19.56
CA ASP A 99 -17.76 9.49 -18.91
C ASP A 99 -16.69 10.20 -18.12
N LYS A 100 -15.44 9.91 -18.41
CA LYS A 100 -14.35 10.50 -17.66
C LYS A 100 -14.46 12.01 -17.53
N LYS A 101 -14.70 12.67 -18.63
CA LYS A 101 -14.72 14.12 -18.62
C LYS A 101 -15.82 14.68 -17.77
N LYS A 102 -16.91 13.97 -17.68
CA LYS A 102 -18.04 14.45 -16.90
C LYS A 102 -17.89 14.20 -15.44
N GLN A 103 -17.03 13.27 -15.08
CA GLN A 103 -16.95 12.82 -13.70
C GLN A 103 -15.82 13.44 -12.90
N VAL A 104 -14.96 14.17 -13.56
CA VAL A 104 -13.77 14.66 -12.86
C VAL A 104 -14.07 15.58 -11.72
N LYS A 105 -15.20 16.24 -11.74
CA LYS A 105 -15.49 17.20 -10.71
C LYS A 105 -15.96 16.62 -9.42
N SER A 106 -16.48 15.43 -9.46
CA SER A 106 -17.04 14.83 -8.27
C SER A 106 -15.93 14.23 -7.43
N SER A 107 -15.86 14.59 -6.18
CA SER A 107 -14.84 14.04 -5.32
C SER A 107 -15.03 12.55 -5.14
N SER A 108 -16.26 12.07 -5.20
CA SER A 108 -16.51 10.66 -5.10
C SER A 108 -16.52 9.99 -6.46
N GLY A 109 -16.45 10.80 -7.52
CA GLY A 109 -16.50 10.29 -8.87
C GLY A 109 -15.21 10.47 -9.64
N LYS A 110 -14.09 10.51 -8.95
CA LYS A 110 -12.80 10.63 -9.62
C LYS A 110 -12.62 9.53 -10.66
N THR A 111 -12.07 9.91 -11.78
CA THR A 111 -11.77 8.99 -12.86
C THR A 111 -10.30 9.10 -13.19
N TYR A 112 -9.62 7.99 -13.25
CA TYR A 112 -8.18 7.99 -13.44
C TYR A 112 -7.74 7.67 -14.86
N CYS A 113 -8.54 6.96 -15.59
CA CYS A 113 -8.17 6.61 -16.96
C CYS A 113 -9.14 7.21 -17.95
#